data_2f0f88c72c74b063df3451661ee8fe81
#
_entry.id   2f0f88c72c74b063df3451661ee8fe81
#
_cell.length_a   1.000
_cell.length_b   1.000
_cell.length_c   1.000
_cell.angle_alpha   90.00
_cell.angle_beta   90.00
_cell.angle_gamma   90.00
#
_symmetry.space_group_name_H-M   'P 1'
#
loop_
_entity.id
_entity.type
_entity.pdbx_description
1 polymer ?
#
loop_
_entity_poly.entity_id
_entity_poly.type
_entity_poly.pdbx_seq_one_letter_code
_entity_poly.pdbx_strand_id
1 'polypeptide(L)'
;MRRITNIVIFAVGIITCLLTLWFVVGFDQKKSDKFDEVCVLKENNPEMLAAFKSATPETLPTTIATYQTKADTMNAQLKAAQLQKDILYTYICQLEEQTEETFPAFQQDFDHYSKVLFAQCDNAEKYINGFRKVKNFKGLEKYIESLKKEYAGIKNDYLVQKENLKVTNSILAQANAINDIVSTSKKETELKNFQDDLDSFSKGSTTLNIAIIFVYIIVLLTIGLLLFFSIMNIAGNFKESYKGLLGLVALVVIFLIGYAISSPELTDSAIKMHVSGQQLKWIGGGMFTFYVVFFGAILAIVGTIIMNAVKKAK
;
A
#
# COMPACT_ATOMS: atom_id res chain seq x y z
N MET A 1 37.35 -14.73 -19.08
CA MET A 1 36.31 -13.94 -18.44
C MET A 1 34.88 -14.43 -18.71
N ARG A 2 34.38 -14.56 -19.95
CA ARG A 2 32.97 -15.01 -20.24
C ARG A 2 32.52 -16.30 -19.50
N ARG A 3 33.36 -17.33 -19.36
CA ARG A 3 33.00 -18.57 -18.65
C ARG A 3 32.79 -18.37 -17.14
N ILE A 4 33.62 -17.54 -16.50
CA ILE A 4 33.49 -17.26 -15.06
C ILE A 4 32.22 -16.46 -14.80
N THR A 5 31.93 -15.45 -15.66
CA THR A 5 30.69 -14.65 -15.55
C THR A 5 29.43 -15.51 -15.65
N ASN A 6 29.39 -16.46 -16.60
CA ASN A 6 28.25 -17.36 -16.76
C ASN A 6 28.08 -18.31 -15.57
N ILE A 7 29.17 -18.80 -14.97
CA ILE A 7 29.12 -19.65 -13.77
C ILE A 7 28.60 -18.86 -12.57
N VAL A 8 29.02 -17.61 -12.41
CA VAL A 8 28.55 -16.73 -11.31
C VAL A 8 27.06 -16.42 -11.48
N ILE A 9 26.62 -16.06 -12.69
CA ILE A 9 25.20 -15.78 -12.96
C ILE A 9 24.34 -17.03 -12.69
N PHE A 10 24.81 -18.20 -13.11
CA PHE A 10 24.08 -19.46 -12.92
C PHE A 10 24.02 -19.83 -11.42
N ALA A 11 25.10 -19.67 -10.67
CA ALA A 11 25.14 -19.91 -9.22
C ALA A 11 24.22 -18.95 -8.47
N VAL A 12 24.23 -17.66 -8.79
CA VAL A 12 23.32 -16.66 -8.20
C VAL A 12 21.87 -17.02 -8.50
N GLY A 13 21.56 -17.44 -9.74
CA GLY A 13 20.21 -17.87 -10.13
C GLY A 13 19.73 -19.09 -9.34
N ILE A 14 20.56 -20.11 -9.16
CA ILE A 14 20.24 -21.29 -8.33
C ILE A 14 20.00 -20.91 -6.89
N ILE A 15 20.88 -20.08 -6.29
CA ILE A 15 20.74 -19.63 -4.89
C ILE A 15 19.43 -18.85 -4.73
N THR A 16 19.10 -17.98 -5.65
CA THR A 16 17.85 -17.21 -5.62
C THR A 16 16.63 -18.13 -5.73
N CYS A 17 16.64 -19.11 -6.62
CA CYS A 17 15.56 -20.10 -6.75
C CYS A 17 15.40 -20.96 -5.48
N LEU A 18 16.49 -21.42 -4.88
CA LEU A 18 16.46 -22.22 -3.65
C LEU A 18 15.93 -21.42 -2.47
N LEU A 19 16.32 -20.14 -2.34
CA LEU A 19 15.81 -19.23 -1.32
C LEU A 19 14.33 -18.94 -1.51
N THR A 20 13.88 -18.73 -2.75
CA THR A 20 12.45 -18.50 -3.05
C THR A 20 11.63 -19.75 -2.73
N LEU A 21 12.11 -20.94 -3.11
CA LEU A 21 11.48 -22.22 -2.76
C LEU A 21 11.41 -22.44 -1.26
N TRP A 22 12.49 -22.17 -0.54
CA TRP A 22 12.52 -22.29 0.92
C TRP A 22 11.55 -21.33 1.60
N PHE A 23 11.44 -20.09 1.09
CA PHE A 23 10.48 -19.10 1.58
C PHE A 23 9.03 -19.55 1.31
N VAL A 24 8.73 -20.03 0.10
CA VAL A 24 7.38 -20.50 -0.28
C VAL A 24 6.95 -21.74 0.50
N VAL A 25 7.88 -22.70 0.69
CA VAL A 25 7.58 -23.93 1.45
C VAL A 25 7.46 -23.67 2.97
N GLY A 26 8.20 -22.69 3.49
CA GLY A 26 8.15 -22.30 4.91
C GLY A 26 7.05 -21.29 5.25
N PHE A 27 6.27 -20.83 4.25
CA PHE A 27 5.24 -19.82 4.45
C PHE A 27 3.99 -20.42 5.10
N ASP A 28 3.72 -20.03 6.35
CA ASP A 28 2.49 -20.35 7.07
C ASP A 28 1.57 -19.12 7.07
N GLN A 29 0.49 -19.18 6.27
CA GLN A 29 -0.45 -18.07 6.10
C GLN A 29 -1.05 -17.62 7.44
N LYS A 30 -1.39 -18.55 8.32
CA LYS A 30 -1.99 -18.22 9.63
C LYS A 30 -1.03 -17.46 10.53
N LYS A 31 0.26 -17.82 10.49
CA LYS A 31 1.31 -17.09 11.23
C LYS A 31 1.59 -15.73 10.62
N SER A 32 1.53 -15.62 9.29
CA SER A 32 1.66 -14.34 8.59
C SER A 32 0.52 -13.40 8.96
N ASP A 33 -0.73 -13.86 8.92
CA ASP A 33 -1.89 -13.04 9.26
C ASP A 33 -1.83 -12.54 10.71
N LYS A 34 -1.43 -13.42 11.67
CA LYS A 34 -1.21 -13.01 13.06
C LYS A 34 -0.06 -12.02 13.23
N PHE A 35 1.03 -12.22 12.48
CA PHE A 35 2.15 -11.28 12.49
C PHE A 35 1.72 -9.90 12.01
N ASP A 36 0.96 -9.83 10.91
CA ASP A 36 0.44 -8.58 10.37
C ASP A 36 -0.48 -7.87 11.37
N GLU A 37 -1.41 -8.61 12.03
CA GLU A 37 -2.26 -8.07 13.08
C GLU A 37 -1.46 -7.45 14.23
N VAL A 38 -0.44 -8.14 14.71
CA VAL A 38 0.40 -7.63 15.83
C VAL A 38 1.26 -6.43 15.38
N CYS A 39 1.73 -6.40 14.14
CA CYS A 39 2.43 -5.24 13.60
C CYS A 39 1.52 -4.00 13.54
N VAL A 40 0.30 -4.15 13.01
CA VAL A 40 -0.72 -3.07 12.99
C VAL A 40 -1.03 -2.60 14.40
N LEU A 41 -1.20 -3.53 15.34
CA LEU A 41 -1.47 -3.18 16.74
C LEU A 41 -0.30 -2.43 17.37
N LYS A 42 0.94 -2.85 17.12
CA LYS A 42 2.15 -2.21 17.64
C LYS A 42 2.30 -0.77 17.17
N GLU A 43 1.97 -0.49 15.91
CA GLU A 43 2.07 0.85 15.34
C GLU A 43 0.94 1.77 15.79
N ASN A 44 -0.30 1.26 15.79
CA ASN A 44 -1.48 2.09 15.96
C ASN A 44 -2.06 2.06 17.38
N ASN A 45 -1.75 1.02 18.18
CA ASN A 45 -2.25 0.90 19.54
C ASN A 45 -1.24 0.16 20.45
N PRO A 46 0.00 0.70 20.62
CA PRO A 46 1.06 0.07 21.41
C PRO A 46 0.67 -0.15 22.88
N GLU A 47 -0.21 0.70 23.41
CA GLU A 47 -0.71 0.58 24.79
C GLU A 47 -1.56 -0.70 24.95
N MET A 48 -2.41 -1.03 23.97
CA MET A 48 -3.21 -2.24 23.97
C MET A 48 -2.29 -3.47 23.93
N LEU A 49 -1.30 -3.47 23.07
CA LEU A 49 -0.31 -4.55 22.99
C LEU A 49 0.42 -4.75 24.33
N ALA A 50 0.88 -3.66 24.95
CA ALA A 50 1.56 -3.70 26.24
C ALA A 50 0.63 -4.22 27.36
N ALA A 51 -0.62 -3.77 27.39
CA ALA A 51 -1.60 -4.19 28.39
C ALA A 51 -1.89 -5.70 28.31
N PHE A 52 -2.11 -6.24 27.10
CA PHE A 52 -2.34 -7.69 26.97
C PHE A 52 -1.07 -8.53 27.24
N LYS A 53 0.12 -8.05 26.91
CA LYS A 53 1.39 -8.74 27.25
C LYS A 53 1.65 -8.82 28.76
N SER A 54 1.12 -7.88 29.54
CA SER A 54 1.30 -7.82 30.98
C SER A 54 0.08 -8.26 31.80
N ALA A 55 -1.00 -8.67 31.14
CA ALA A 55 -2.23 -9.07 31.80
C ALA A 55 -2.02 -10.35 32.62
N THR A 56 -2.58 -10.37 33.85
CA THR A 56 -2.69 -11.58 34.67
C THR A 56 -4.10 -12.18 34.54
N PRO A 57 -4.36 -13.40 34.98
CA PRO A 57 -5.71 -13.97 35.00
C PRO A 57 -6.75 -13.06 35.67
N GLU A 58 -6.34 -12.32 36.73
CA GLU A 58 -7.21 -11.43 37.47
C GLU A 58 -7.45 -10.10 36.74
N THR A 59 -6.46 -9.60 36.01
CA THR A 59 -6.55 -8.30 35.30
C THR A 59 -7.04 -8.43 33.88
N LEU A 60 -7.01 -9.61 33.28
CA LEU A 60 -7.40 -9.85 31.89
C LEU A 60 -8.85 -9.41 31.61
N PRO A 61 -9.88 -9.73 32.45
CA PRO A 61 -11.26 -9.27 32.20
C PRO A 61 -11.38 -7.75 32.15
N THR A 62 -10.71 -7.05 33.07
CA THR A 62 -10.72 -5.58 33.12
C THR A 62 -10.01 -4.96 31.92
N THR A 63 -8.89 -5.57 31.49
CA THR A 63 -8.15 -5.16 30.29
C THR A 63 -9.04 -5.29 29.05
N ILE A 64 -9.73 -6.43 28.90
CA ILE A 64 -10.67 -6.66 27.81
C ILE A 64 -11.77 -5.61 27.80
N ALA A 65 -12.43 -5.37 28.95
CA ALA A 65 -13.51 -4.40 29.06
C ALA A 65 -13.06 -2.97 28.66
N THR A 66 -11.86 -2.57 29.10
CA THR A 66 -11.27 -1.28 28.76
C THR A 66 -11.09 -1.11 27.26
N TYR A 67 -10.50 -2.12 26.59
CA TYR A 67 -10.26 -2.03 25.15
C TYR A 67 -11.51 -2.32 24.32
N GLN A 68 -12.50 -3.02 24.84
CA GLN A 68 -13.82 -3.15 24.20
C GLN A 68 -14.50 -1.77 24.12
N THR A 69 -14.47 -0.99 25.20
CA THR A 69 -15.01 0.39 25.21
C THR A 69 -14.29 1.29 24.20
N LYS A 70 -12.95 1.16 24.09
CA LYS A 70 -12.18 1.88 23.09
C LYS A 70 -12.57 1.46 21.65
N ALA A 71 -12.72 0.16 21.40
CA ALA A 71 -13.15 -0.37 20.11
C ALA A 71 -14.54 0.12 19.71
N ASP A 72 -15.47 0.18 20.65
CA ASP A 72 -16.83 0.73 20.42
C ASP A 72 -16.78 2.20 20.04
N THR A 73 -15.90 2.97 20.71
CA THR A 73 -15.65 4.39 20.37
C THR A 73 -15.05 4.53 18.97
N MET A 74 -14.05 3.72 18.63
CA MET A 74 -13.46 3.70 17.29
C MET A 74 -14.50 3.34 16.21
N ASN A 75 -15.39 2.41 16.50
CA ASN A 75 -16.48 2.02 15.59
C ASN A 75 -17.46 3.19 15.34
N ALA A 76 -17.80 3.94 16.39
CA ALA A 76 -18.65 5.14 16.24
C ALA A 76 -17.96 6.21 15.38
N GLN A 77 -16.65 6.47 15.64
CA GLN A 77 -15.85 7.40 14.83
C GLN A 77 -15.74 6.95 13.37
N LEU A 78 -15.55 5.65 13.13
CA LEU A 78 -15.47 5.09 11.79
C LEU A 78 -16.78 5.27 11.01
N LYS A 79 -17.93 5.10 11.67
CA LYS A 79 -19.25 5.36 11.05
C LYS A 79 -19.41 6.83 10.68
N ALA A 80 -18.99 7.75 11.56
CA ALA A 80 -19.01 9.17 11.25
C ALA A 80 -18.09 9.52 10.07
N ALA A 81 -16.85 8.99 10.06
CA ALA A 81 -15.92 9.19 8.96
C ALA A 81 -16.44 8.60 7.62
N GLN A 82 -17.12 7.46 7.67
CA GLN A 82 -17.78 6.89 6.49
C GLN A 82 -18.84 7.84 5.94
N LEU A 83 -19.70 8.37 6.81
CA LEU A 83 -20.74 9.31 6.40
C LEU A 83 -20.15 10.56 5.73
N GLN A 84 -19.10 11.15 6.32
CA GLN A 84 -18.43 12.32 5.74
C GLN A 84 -17.83 12.01 4.38
N LYS A 85 -17.18 10.87 4.25
CA LYS A 85 -16.60 10.38 2.98
C LYS A 85 -17.70 10.21 1.91
N ASP A 86 -18.82 9.61 2.25
CA ASP A 86 -19.91 9.33 1.32
C ASP A 86 -20.63 10.63 0.88
N ILE A 87 -20.81 11.59 1.80
CA ILE A 87 -21.33 12.92 1.47
C ILE A 87 -20.41 13.64 0.47
N LEU A 88 -19.09 13.66 0.74
CA LEU A 88 -18.14 14.32 -0.15
C LEU A 88 -18.09 13.64 -1.53
N TYR A 89 -18.15 12.32 -1.57
CA TYR A 89 -18.22 11.57 -2.83
C TYR A 89 -19.47 11.95 -3.64
N THR A 90 -20.65 11.94 -3.01
CA THR A 90 -21.91 12.33 -3.64
C THR A 90 -21.84 13.75 -4.17
N TYR A 91 -21.25 14.66 -3.42
CA TYR A 91 -21.05 16.06 -3.85
C TYR A 91 -20.16 16.15 -5.08
N ILE A 92 -19.05 15.45 -5.11
CA ILE A 92 -18.16 15.42 -6.29
C ILE A 92 -18.90 14.89 -7.51
N CYS A 93 -19.63 13.78 -7.37
CA CYS A 93 -20.42 13.23 -8.50
C CYS A 93 -21.43 14.23 -9.05
N GLN A 94 -22.16 14.93 -8.16
CA GLN A 94 -23.14 15.93 -8.60
C GLN A 94 -22.49 17.13 -9.32
N LEU A 95 -21.29 17.53 -8.90
CA LEU A 95 -20.55 18.59 -9.60
C LEU A 95 -20.01 18.11 -10.96
N GLU A 96 -19.61 16.86 -11.07
CA GLU A 96 -19.12 16.26 -12.33
C GLU A 96 -20.22 16.06 -13.38
N GLU A 97 -21.48 15.93 -12.96
CA GLU A 97 -22.62 15.86 -13.85
C GLU A 97 -22.95 17.21 -14.53
N GLN A 98 -22.38 18.32 -14.02
CA GLN A 98 -22.63 19.63 -14.60
C GLN A 98 -21.85 19.82 -15.90
N THR A 99 -22.51 20.49 -16.84
CA THR A 99 -21.94 20.98 -18.12
C THR A 99 -21.86 22.50 -18.12
N GLU A 100 -21.22 23.12 -19.11
CA GLU A 100 -21.24 24.58 -19.28
C GLU A 100 -22.67 25.14 -19.37
N GLU A 101 -23.62 24.36 -19.93
CA GLU A 101 -25.02 24.74 -20.07
C GLU A 101 -25.81 24.62 -18.77
N THR A 102 -25.58 23.56 -17.98
CA THR A 102 -26.35 23.31 -16.75
C THR A 102 -25.79 24.00 -15.53
N PHE A 103 -24.49 24.34 -15.54
CA PHE A 103 -23.81 24.95 -14.40
C PHE A 103 -24.46 26.26 -13.89
N PRO A 104 -24.91 27.22 -14.73
CA PRO A 104 -25.54 28.44 -14.23
C PRO A 104 -26.82 28.17 -13.44
N ALA A 105 -27.66 27.23 -13.89
CA ALA A 105 -28.88 26.85 -13.17
C ALA A 105 -28.55 26.15 -11.84
N PHE A 106 -27.61 25.23 -11.86
CA PHE A 106 -27.13 24.57 -10.63
C PHE A 106 -26.58 25.57 -9.61
N GLN A 107 -25.84 26.59 -10.08
CA GLN A 107 -25.29 27.63 -9.20
C GLN A 107 -26.40 28.45 -8.51
N GLN A 108 -27.52 28.70 -9.19
CA GLN A 108 -28.67 29.39 -8.59
C GLN A 108 -29.35 28.55 -7.50
N ASP A 109 -29.49 27.26 -7.73
CA ASP A 109 -30.17 26.33 -6.79
C ASP A 109 -29.24 25.74 -5.72
N PHE A 110 -27.94 26.05 -5.77
CA PHE A 110 -26.94 25.46 -4.91
C PHE A 110 -27.23 25.64 -3.41
N ASP A 111 -27.74 26.78 -2.98
CA ASP A 111 -28.05 27.02 -1.56
C ASP A 111 -29.16 26.08 -1.05
N HIS A 112 -30.14 25.72 -1.90
CA HIS A 112 -31.14 24.72 -1.55
C HIS A 112 -30.55 23.32 -1.50
N TYR A 113 -29.82 22.95 -2.55
CA TYR A 113 -29.16 21.66 -2.66
C TYR A 113 -28.17 21.40 -1.52
N SER A 114 -27.33 22.37 -1.21
CA SER A 114 -26.31 22.26 -0.17
C SER A 114 -26.89 22.04 1.24
N LYS A 115 -28.05 22.65 1.56
CA LYS A 115 -28.73 22.45 2.85
C LYS A 115 -29.15 21.00 3.05
N VAL A 116 -29.60 20.32 1.99
CA VAL A 116 -30.02 18.93 2.04
C VAL A 116 -28.81 18.00 2.10
N LEU A 117 -27.84 18.19 1.20
CA LEU A 117 -26.68 17.33 1.08
C LEU A 117 -25.78 17.40 2.34
N PHE A 118 -25.55 18.61 2.84
CA PHE A 118 -24.60 18.81 3.95
C PHE A 118 -25.26 18.87 5.33
N ALA A 119 -26.52 18.43 5.46
CA ALA A 119 -27.24 18.45 6.72
C ALA A 119 -26.54 17.72 7.88
N GLN A 120 -25.71 16.71 7.55
CA GLN A 120 -24.95 15.90 8.52
C GLN A 120 -23.44 15.96 8.24
N CYS A 121 -22.97 17.04 7.59
CA CYS A 121 -21.58 17.20 7.23
C CYS A 121 -20.89 18.20 8.17
N ASP A 122 -19.86 17.76 8.89
CA ASP A 122 -19.10 18.64 9.81
C ASP A 122 -18.36 19.75 9.06
N ASN A 123 -17.97 19.51 7.81
CA ASN A 123 -17.25 20.45 6.95
C ASN A 123 -18.17 21.21 5.96
N ALA A 124 -19.48 21.23 6.19
CA ALA A 124 -20.48 21.84 5.30
C ALA A 124 -20.11 23.26 4.87
N GLU A 125 -19.77 24.13 5.80
CA GLU A 125 -19.40 25.52 5.52
C GLU A 125 -18.19 25.65 4.59
N LYS A 126 -17.20 24.79 4.78
CA LYS A 126 -16.00 24.74 3.93
C LYS A 126 -16.38 24.50 2.47
N TYR A 127 -17.22 23.50 2.22
CA TYR A 127 -17.64 23.12 0.87
C TYR A 127 -18.57 24.17 0.25
N ILE A 128 -19.53 24.69 1.01
CA ILE A 128 -20.43 25.75 0.56
C ILE A 128 -19.63 27.00 0.19
N ASN A 129 -18.74 27.46 1.07
CA ASN A 129 -17.92 28.64 0.81
C ASN A 129 -16.89 28.42 -0.30
N GLY A 130 -16.41 27.19 -0.47
CA GLY A 130 -15.57 26.81 -1.60
C GLY A 130 -16.29 26.96 -2.93
N PHE A 131 -17.50 26.40 -3.04
CA PHE A 131 -18.31 26.49 -4.24
C PHE A 131 -18.73 27.94 -4.59
N ARG A 132 -19.11 28.74 -3.62
CA ARG A 132 -19.48 30.17 -3.83
C ARG A 132 -18.37 31.01 -4.45
N LYS A 133 -17.11 30.55 -4.40
CA LYS A 133 -15.97 31.21 -5.07
C LYS A 133 -15.83 30.82 -6.53
N VAL A 134 -16.56 29.80 -6.96
CA VAL A 134 -16.52 29.31 -8.34
C VAL A 134 -17.36 30.26 -9.21
N LYS A 135 -16.71 30.94 -10.17
CA LYS A 135 -17.36 31.94 -10.99
C LYS A 135 -17.78 31.48 -12.39
N ASN A 136 -17.17 30.40 -12.89
CA ASN A 136 -17.38 29.86 -14.20
C ASN A 136 -17.08 28.36 -14.25
N PHE A 137 -17.43 27.70 -15.36
CA PHE A 137 -17.26 26.27 -15.53
C PHE A 137 -15.79 25.80 -15.39
N LYS A 138 -14.84 26.55 -15.96
CA LYS A 138 -13.39 26.24 -15.77
C LYS A 138 -12.95 26.33 -14.29
N GLY A 139 -13.57 27.22 -13.52
CA GLY A 139 -13.38 27.29 -12.07
C GLY A 139 -13.97 26.09 -11.35
N LEU A 140 -15.11 25.56 -11.85
CA LEU A 140 -15.73 24.34 -11.34
C LEU A 140 -14.82 23.13 -11.53
N GLU A 141 -14.24 22.92 -12.70
CA GLU A 141 -13.29 21.82 -12.96
C GLU A 141 -12.12 21.82 -11.96
N LYS A 142 -11.52 22.99 -11.73
CA LYS A 142 -10.43 23.12 -10.74
C LYS A 142 -10.90 22.85 -9.31
N TYR A 143 -12.11 23.26 -8.98
CA TYR A 143 -12.69 23.00 -7.67
C TYR A 143 -12.95 21.52 -7.47
N ILE A 144 -13.51 20.82 -8.45
CA ILE A 144 -13.70 19.37 -8.45
C ILE A 144 -12.37 18.65 -8.25
N GLU A 145 -11.31 19.05 -8.95
CA GLU A 145 -9.99 18.45 -8.80
C GLU A 145 -9.46 18.59 -7.36
N SER A 146 -9.68 19.77 -6.74
CA SER A 146 -9.30 19.98 -5.34
C SER A 146 -10.08 19.10 -4.36
N LEU A 147 -11.38 18.90 -4.60
CA LEU A 147 -12.26 18.04 -3.80
C LEU A 147 -11.88 16.56 -3.97
N LYS A 148 -11.54 16.11 -5.17
CA LYS A 148 -11.05 14.76 -5.42
C LYS A 148 -9.77 14.45 -4.65
N LYS A 149 -8.86 15.40 -4.59
CA LYS A 149 -7.64 15.27 -3.80
C LYS A 149 -7.93 15.17 -2.30
N GLU A 150 -8.87 15.97 -1.81
CA GLU A 150 -9.30 15.91 -0.41
C GLU A 150 -10.01 14.58 -0.12
N TYR A 151 -10.91 14.14 -1.00
CA TYR A 151 -11.59 12.85 -0.88
C TYR A 151 -10.62 11.68 -0.81
N ALA A 152 -9.55 11.69 -1.63
CA ALA A 152 -8.53 10.66 -1.58
C ALA A 152 -7.84 10.59 -0.21
N GLY A 153 -7.58 11.74 0.43
CA GLY A 153 -7.05 11.80 1.80
C GLY A 153 -8.03 11.19 2.82
N ILE A 154 -9.30 11.65 2.81
CA ILE A 154 -10.34 11.15 3.73
C ILE A 154 -10.58 9.65 3.54
N LYS A 155 -10.61 9.16 2.29
CA LYS A 155 -10.75 7.73 1.98
C LYS A 155 -9.59 6.92 2.54
N ASN A 156 -8.35 7.40 2.40
CA ASN A 156 -7.18 6.73 2.94
C ASN A 156 -7.22 6.66 4.47
N ASP A 157 -7.55 7.76 5.15
CA ASP A 157 -7.68 7.81 6.61
C ASP A 157 -8.78 6.86 7.11
N TYR A 158 -9.92 6.83 6.42
CA TYR A 158 -11.01 5.89 6.70
C TYR A 158 -10.55 4.42 6.59
N LEU A 159 -9.80 4.07 5.54
CA LEU A 159 -9.31 2.71 5.33
C LEU A 159 -8.32 2.29 6.42
N VAL A 160 -7.42 3.19 6.84
CA VAL A 160 -6.49 2.95 7.96
C VAL A 160 -7.25 2.72 9.27
N GLN A 161 -8.21 3.58 9.59
CA GLN A 161 -9.04 3.43 10.79
C GLN A 161 -9.85 2.12 10.78
N LYS A 162 -10.39 1.74 9.63
CA LYS A 162 -11.14 0.48 9.44
C LYS A 162 -10.27 -0.74 9.71
N GLU A 163 -9.03 -0.77 9.20
CA GLU A 163 -8.11 -1.88 9.45
C GLU A 163 -7.67 -1.91 10.92
N ASN A 164 -7.40 -0.76 11.53
CA ASN A 164 -7.08 -0.65 12.96
C ASN A 164 -8.21 -1.21 13.85
N LEU A 165 -9.46 -0.87 13.55
CA LEU A 165 -10.61 -1.41 14.27
C LEU A 165 -10.75 -2.91 14.09
N LYS A 166 -10.55 -3.41 12.87
CA LYS A 166 -10.60 -4.84 12.57
C LYS A 166 -9.57 -5.62 13.37
N VAL A 167 -8.32 -5.16 13.40
CA VAL A 167 -7.24 -5.78 14.18
C VAL A 167 -7.54 -5.72 15.68
N THR A 168 -7.99 -4.57 16.18
CA THR A 168 -8.40 -4.42 17.58
C THR A 168 -9.47 -5.44 17.96
N ASN A 169 -10.49 -5.63 17.13
CA ASN A 169 -11.55 -6.60 17.37
C ASN A 169 -11.04 -8.05 17.29
N SER A 170 -10.11 -8.36 16.39
CA SER A 170 -9.49 -9.69 16.29
C SER A 170 -8.73 -10.05 17.58
N ILE A 171 -7.91 -9.15 18.10
CA ILE A 171 -7.16 -9.35 19.35
C ILE A 171 -8.11 -9.47 20.55
N LEU A 172 -9.17 -8.63 20.60
CA LEU A 172 -10.20 -8.74 21.65
C LEU A 172 -10.93 -10.07 21.61
N ALA A 173 -11.27 -10.58 20.43
CA ALA A 173 -11.91 -11.90 20.29
C ALA A 173 -11.00 -13.02 20.80
N GLN A 174 -9.70 -12.97 20.48
CA GLN A 174 -8.72 -13.93 20.98
C GLN A 174 -8.57 -13.84 22.51
N ALA A 175 -8.46 -12.62 23.06
CA ALA A 175 -8.37 -12.39 24.49
C ALA A 175 -9.62 -12.88 25.26
N ASN A 176 -10.81 -12.66 24.71
CA ASN A 176 -12.07 -13.17 25.27
C ASN A 176 -12.08 -14.72 25.33
N ALA A 177 -11.72 -15.38 24.22
CA ALA A 177 -11.66 -16.83 24.16
C ALA A 177 -10.67 -17.41 25.21
N ILE A 178 -9.55 -16.74 25.43
CA ILE A 178 -8.56 -17.13 26.42
C ILE A 178 -9.09 -16.89 27.85
N ASN A 179 -9.75 -15.76 28.09
CA ASN A 179 -10.35 -15.44 29.36
C ASN A 179 -11.41 -16.52 29.76
N ASP A 180 -12.20 -16.98 28.80
CA ASP A 180 -13.17 -18.05 29.02
C ASP A 180 -12.47 -19.38 29.40
N ILE A 181 -11.37 -19.72 28.76
CA ILE A 181 -10.58 -20.92 29.08
C ILE A 181 -9.93 -20.78 30.47
N VAL A 182 -9.32 -19.64 30.75
CA VAL A 182 -8.63 -19.40 32.05
C VAL A 182 -9.64 -19.42 33.20
N SER A 183 -10.79 -18.79 33.04
CA SER A 183 -11.84 -18.73 34.08
C SER A 183 -12.49 -20.09 34.32
N THR A 184 -12.69 -20.89 33.27
CA THR A 184 -13.41 -22.18 33.35
C THR A 184 -12.49 -23.34 33.75
N SER A 185 -11.28 -23.39 33.17
CA SER A 185 -10.38 -24.56 33.27
C SER A 185 -9.13 -24.31 34.14
N LYS A 186 -8.96 -23.07 34.64
CA LYS A 186 -7.74 -22.62 35.37
C LYS A 186 -6.44 -22.90 34.61
N LYS A 187 -6.49 -22.95 33.28
CA LYS A 187 -5.32 -23.17 32.43
C LYS A 187 -4.62 -21.87 32.12
N GLU A 188 -3.82 -21.38 33.06
CA GLU A 188 -3.00 -20.15 32.90
C GLU A 188 -1.99 -20.27 31.75
N THR A 189 -1.65 -21.52 31.36
CA THR A 189 -0.75 -21.76 30.21
C THR A 189 -1.27 -21.16 28.91
N GLU A 190 -2.58 -21.09 28.70
CA GLU A 190 -3.16 -20.51 27.49
C GLU A 190 -2.95 -18.99 27.42
N LEU A 191 -3.08 -18.31 28.57
CA LEU A 191 -2.76 -16.88 28.65
C LEU A 191 -1.27 -16.64 28.35
N LYS A 192 -0.41 -17.47 28.91
CA LYS A 192 1.02 -17.39 28.65
C LYS A 192 1.35 -17.61 27.18
N ASN A 193 0.76 -18.62 26.55
CA ASN A 193 0.94 -18.88 25.11
C ASN A 193 0.53 -17.68 24.24
N PHE A 194 -0.59 -17.06 24.57
CA PHE A 194 -1.06 -15.85 23.88
C PHE A 194 -0.08 -14.68 24.04
N GLN A 195 0.43 -14.47 25.26
CA GLN A 195 1.42 -13.44 25.54
C GLN A 195 2.75 -13.68 24.82
N ASP A 196 3.21 -14.93 24.81
CA ASP A 196 4.41 -15.35 24.09
C ASP A 196 4.25 -15.16 22.57
N ASP A 197 3.06 -15.42 22.01
CA ASP A 197 2.72 -15.13 20.61
C ASP A 197 2.78 -13.63 20.35
N LEU A 198 2.11 -12.81 21.16
CA LEU A 198 2.14 -11.34 21.03
C LEU A 198 3.56 -10.79 21.14
N ASP A 199 4.38 -11.32 22.06
CA ASP A 199 5.76 -10.89 22.23
C ASP A 199 6.64 -11.30 21.04
N SER A 200 6.54 -12.54 20.59
CA SER A 200 7.31 -13.05 19.44
C SER A 200 7.00 -12.30 18.15
N PHE A 201 5.73 -12.08 17.86
CA PHE A 201 5.30 -11.32 16.67
C PHE A 201 5.65 -9.83 16.77
N SER A 202 5.56 -9.23 17.95
CA SER A 202 5.93 -7.82 18.16
C SER A 202 7.43 -7.52 17.98
N LYS A 203 8.28 -8.51 18.25
CA LYS A 203 9.74 -8.42 18.03
C LYS A 203 10.13 -8.58 16.56
N GLY A 204 9.21 -9.05 15.74
CA GLY A 204 9.45 -9.42 14.35
C GLY A 204 10.08 -10.83 14.26
N SER A 205 9.81 -11.51 13.16
CA SER A 205 10.51 -12.76 12.88
C SER A 205 11.96 -12.42 12.52
N THR A 206 12.91 -12.79 13.39
CA THR A 206 14.35 -12.64 13.10
C THR A 206 14.70 -13.27 11.75
N THR A 207 14.06 -14.39 11.42
CA THR A 207 14.22 -15.09 10.15
C THR A 207 13.73 -14.26 8.96
N LEU A 208 12.58 -13.59 9.10
CA LEU A 208 12.03 -12.71 8.06
C LEU A 208 12.94 -11.50 7.84
N ASN A 209 13.39 -10.86 8.92
CA ASN A 209 14.31 -9.72 8.83
C ASN A 209 15.65 -10.11 8.19
N ILE A 210 16.20 -11.25 8.52
CA ILE A 210 17.42 -11.78 7.89
C ILE A 210 17.18 -12.05 6.41
N ALA A 211 16.05 -12.67 6.04
CA ALA A 211 15.69 -12.94 4.64
C ALA A 211 15.53 -11.64 3.83
N ILE A 212 14.87 -10.64 4.38
CA ILE A 212 14.70 -9.31 3.75
C ILE A 212 16.06 -8.63 3.56
N ILE A 213 16.90 -8.59 4.59
CA ILE A 213 18.27 -8.02 4.52
C ILE A 213 19.08 -8.73 3.44
N PHE A 214 18.98 -10.06 3.36
CA PHE A 214 19.70 -10.85 2.36
C PHE A 214 19.23 -10.54 0.94
N VAL A 215 17.92 -10.38 0.72
CA VAL A 215 17.37 -9.94 -0.57
C VAL A 215 17.88 -8.55 -0.92
N TYR A 216 17.89 -7.59 0.00
CA TYR A 216 18.47 -6.26 -0.25
C TYR A 216 19.94 -6.31 -0.63
N ILE A 217 20.74 -7.15 0.06
CA ILE A 217 22.15 -7.32 -0.27
C ILE A 217 22.33 -7.87 -1.70
N ILE A 218 21.56 -8.89 -2.09
CA ILE A 218 21.61 -9.45 -3.44
C ILE A 218 21.23 -8.41 -4.49
N VAL A 219 20.15 -7.65 -4.26
CA VAL A 219 19.69 -6.59 -5.18
C VAL A 219 20.75 -5.51 -5.33
N LEU A 220 21.30 -5.02 -4.23
CA LEU A 220 22.37 -4.01 -4.24
C LEU A 220 23.64 -4.53 -4.95
N LEU A 221 24.03 -5.76 -4.70
CA LEU A 221 25.18 -6.38 -5.34
C LEU A 221 24.95 -6.54 -6.85
N THR A 222 23.75 -6.94 -7.25
CA THR A 222 23.37 -7.07 -8.66
C THR A 222 23.40 -5.73 -9.37
N ILE A 223 22.80 -4.68 -8.77
CA ILE A 223 22.85 -3.31 -9.30
C ILE A 223 24.29 -2.81 -9.38
N GLY A 224 25.08 -3.01 -8.32
CA GLY A 224 26.50 -2.64 -8.28
C GLY A 224 27.32 -3.29 -9.38
N LEU A 225 27.14 -4.58 -9.61
CA LEU A 225 27.79 -5.32 -10.70
C LEU A 225 27.35 -4.82 -12.08
N LEU A 226 26.05 -4.58 -12.28
CA LEU A 226 25.54 -4.03 -13.54
C LEU A 226 26.13 -2.66 -13.82
N LEU A 227 26.18 -1.76 -12.84
CA LEU A 227 26.81 -0.44 -12.97
C LEU A 227 28.31 -0.55 -13.23
N PHE A 228 29.02 -1.40 -12.50
CA PHE A 228 30.44 -1.62 -12.68
C PHE A 228 30.77 -2.11 -14.08
N PHE A 229 30.08 -3.15 -14.57
CA PHE A 229 30.28 -3.66 -15.93
C PHE A 229 29.87 -2.64 -17.01
N SER A 230 28.82 -1.85 -16.76
CA SER A 230 28.39 -0.77 -17.66
C SER A 230 29.49 0.30 -17.77
N ILE A 231 30.04 0.74 -16.66
CA ILE A 231 31.14 1.75 -16.63
C ILE A 231 32.39 1.21 -17.33
N MET A 232 32.79 -0.03 -17.03
CA MET A 232 33.91 -0.68 -17.68
C MET A 232 33.74 -0.80 -19.21
N ASN A 233 32.53 -1.10 -19.64
CA ASN A 233 32.22 -1.21 -21.08
C ASN A 233 32.23 0.17 -21.77
N ILE A 234 31.71 1.20 -21.09
CA ILE A 234 31.74 2.60 -21.55
C ILE A 234 33.19 3.11 -21.65
N ALA A 235 34.02 2.81 -20.64
CA ALA A 235 35.44 3.21 -20.64
C ALA A 235 36.24 2.57 -21.77
N GLY A 236 35.86 1.34 -22.21
CA GLY A 236 36.54 0.63 -23.29
C GLY A 236 36.14 1.08 -24.71
N ASN A 237 34.88 1.51 -24.94
CA ASN A 237 34.35 1.83 -26.27
C ASN A 237 33.25 2.90 -26.22
N PHE A 238 33.62 4.14 -26.03
CA PHE A 238 32.69 5.26 -25.84
C PHE A 238 31.71 5.46 -27.02
N LYS A 239 32.19 5.23 -28.27
CA LYS A 239 31.37 5.40 -29.49
C LYS A 239 30.23 4.35 -29.65
N GLU A 240 30.37 3.16 -29.08
CA GLU A 240 29.33 2.13 -29.15
C GLU A 240 28.42 2.17 -27.91
N SER A 241 28.93 2.66 -26.78
CA SER A 241 28.23 2.69 -25.49
C SER A 241 27.18 3.80 -25.40
N TYR A 242 27.23 4.83 -26.26
CA TYR A 242 26.27 5.93 -26.22
C TYR A 242 24.83 5.42 -26.46
N LYS A 243 24.65 4.37 -27.26
CA LYS A 243 23.34 3.73 -27.50
C LYS A 243 22.76 3.10 -26.22
N GLY A 244 23.61 2.48 -25.40
CA GLY A 244 23.23 1.95 -24.10
C GLY A 244 22.84 3.05 -23.09
N LEU A 245 23.60 4.17 -23.10
CA LEU A 245 23.30 5.33 -22.26
C LEU A 245 21.94 5.94 -22.62
N LEU A 246 21.62 6.02 -23.91
CA LEU A 246 20.34 6.51 -24.41
C LEU A 246 19.17 5.61 -23.96
N GLY A 247 19.39 4.27 -23.92
CA GLY A 247 18.46 3.31 -23.36
C GLY A 247 18.21 3.52 -21.86
N LEU A 248 19.27 3.82 -21.10
CA LEU A 248 19.14 4.11 -19.66
C LEU A 248 18.35 5.41 -19.41
N VAL A 249 18.61 6.46 -20.18
CA VAL A 249 17.84 7.71 -20.11
C VAL A 249 16.38 7.48 -20.45
N ALA A 250 16.08 6.70 -21.50
CA ALA A 250 14.72 6.34 -21.87
C ALA A 250 13.99 5.59 -20.72
N LEU A 251 14.69 4.68 -20.05
CA LEU A 251 14.14 3.93 -18.92
C LEU A 251 13.80 4.85 -17.73
N VAL A 252 14.65 5.82 -17.42
CA VAL A 252 14.38 6.84 -16.39
C VAL A 252 13.16 7.69 -16.77
N VAL A 253 13.04 8.11 -18.02
CA VAL A 253 11.89 8.88 -18.50
C VAL A 253 10.60 8.06 -18.37
N ILE A 254 10.61 6.78 -18.78
CA ILE A 254 9.46 5.87 -18.64
C ILE A 254 9.08 5.73 -17.15
N PHE A 255 10.06 5.59 -16.26
CA PHE A 255 9.81 5.51 -14.82
C PHE A 255 9.17 6.80 -14.29
N LEU A 256 9.65 7.97 -14.67
CA LEU A 256 9.08 9.25 -14.23
C LEU A 256 7.64 9.43 -14.73
N ILE A 257 7.34 9.01 -15.95
CA ILE A 257 5.97 8.99 -16.49
C ILE A 257 5.10 8.04 -15.64
N GLY A 258 5.54 6.83 -15.38
CA GLY A 258 4.84 5.86 -14.55
C GLY A 258 4.60 6.39 -13.12
N TYR A 259 5.59 7.03 -12.51
CA TYR A 259 5.48 7.66 -11.21
C TYR A 259 4.44 8.81 -11.20
N ALA A 260 4.39 9.62 -12.26
CA ALA A 260 3.43 10.72 -12.37
C ALA A 260 1.98 10.25 -12.51
N ILE A 261 1.76 9.14 -13.24
CA ILE A 261 0.43 8.55 -13.48
C ILE A 261 -0.05 7.74 -12.27
N SER A 262 0.88 7.21 -11.45
CA SER A 262 0.53 6.33 -10.33
C SER A 262 -0.27 7.05 -9.25
N SER A 263 -1.37 6.43 -8.82
CA SER A 263 -2.22 6.94 -7.74
C SER A 263 -1.56 6.72 -6.37
N PRO A 264 -1.63 7.71 -5.45
CA PRO A 264 -1.22 7.54 -4.06
C PRO A 264 -2.31 6.88 -3.19
N GLU A 265 -3.45 6.50 -3.77
CA GLU A 265 -4.57 5.91 -3.02
C GLU A 265 -4.18 4.56 -2.42
N LEU A 266 -4.39 4.44 -1.11
CA LEU A 266 -4.13 3.20 -0.39
C LEU A 266 -5.20 2.16 -0.74
N THR A 267 -4.74 0.97 -1.14
CA THR A 267 -5.58 -0.23 -1.28
C THR A 267 -5.54 -1.02 0.03
N ASP A 268 -6.50 -1.92 0.25
CA ASP A 268 -6.53 -2.80 1.43
C ASP A 268 -5.21 -3.58 1.59
N SER A 269 -4.60 -4.01 0.47
CA SER A 269 -3.32 -4.70 0.46
C SER A 269 -2.16 -3.78 0.86
N ALA A 270 -2.15 -2.52 0.41
CA ALA A 270 -1.12 -1.55 0.76
C ALA A 270 -1.17 -1.18 2.25
N ILE A 271 -2.37 -1.06 2.82
CA ILE A 271 -2.57 -0.81 4.24
C ILE A 271 -2.02 -1.97 5.07
N LYS A 272 -2.35 -3.21 4.70
CA LYS A 272 -1.82 -4.42 5.36
C LYS A 272 -0.30 -4.52 5.31
N MET A 273 0.33 -4.04 4.23
CA MET A 273 1.79 -4.02 4.06
C MET A 273 2.44 -2.76 4.63
N HIS A 274 1.68 -1.89 5.32
CA HIS A 274 2.18 -0.61 5.87
C HIS A 274 2.86 0.28 4.83
N VAL A 275 2.39 0.23 3.58
CA VAL A 275 2.94 1.01 2.47
C VAL A 275 2.27 2.38 2.44
N SER A 276 3.07 3.44 2.52
CA SER A 276 2.56 4.81 2.40
C SER A 276 2.12 5.14 0.96
N GLY A 277 1.23 6.12 0.78
CA GLY A 277 0.81 6.57 -0.55
C GLY A 277 1.98 7.03 -1.44
N GLN A 278 3.04 7.59 -0.83
CA GLN A 278 4.25 7.95 -1.57
C GLN A 278 5.02 6.72 -2.05
N GLN A 279 5.14 5.70 -1.21
CA GLN A 279 5.77 4.42 -1.59
C GLN A 279 4.97 3.72 -2.70
N LEU A 280 3.62 3.80 -2.66
CA LEU A 280 2.76 3.29 -3.74
C LEU A 280 3.07 3.93 -5.09
N LYS A 281 3.33 5.24 -5.14
CA LYS A 281 3.76 5.90 -6.38
C LYS A 281 5.08 5.36 -6.92
N TRP A 282 6.05 5.10 -6.03
CA TRP A 282 7.32 4.48 -6.43
C TRP A 282 7.13 3.07 -6.96
N ILE A 283 6.30 2.26 -6.28
CA ILE A 283 5.96 0.90 -6.70
C ILE A 283 5.23 0.95 -8.05
N GLY A 284 4.24 1.83 -8.20
CA GLY A 284 3.48 2.00 -9.44
C GLY A 284 4.36 2.43 -10.61
N GLY A 285 5.28 3.37 -10.40
CA GLY A 285 6.28 3.78 -11.39
C GLY A 285 7.18 2.62 -11.81
N GLY A 286 7.64 1.81 -10.85
CA GLY A 286 8.44 0.60 -11.10
C GLY A 286 7.66 -0.45 -11.89
N MET A 287 6.42 -0.74 -11.50
CA MET A 287 5.54 -1.69 -12.21
C MET A 287 5.23 -1.24 -13.64
N PHE A 288 4.91 0.04 -13.83
CA PHE A 288 4.68 0.60 -15.16
C PHE A 288 5.91 0.41 -16.06
N THR A 289 7.10 0.77 -15.53
CA THR A 289 8.37 0.60 -16.26
C THR A 289 8.60 -0.87 -16.61
N PHE A 290 8.37 -1.78 -15.68
CA PHE A 290 8.50 -3.21 -15.92
C PHE A 290 7.60 -3.68 -17.07
N TYR A 291 6.32 -3.29 -17.06
CA TYR A 291 5.39 -3.66 -18.14
C TYR A 291 5.81 -3.09 -19.50
N VAL A 292 6.21 -1.82 -19.55
CA VAL A 292 6.66 -1.20 -20.81
C VAL A 292 7.90 -1.91 -21.37
N VAL A 293 8.88 -2.24 -20.53
CA VAL A 293 10.09 -2.96 -20.95
C VAL A 293 9.76 -4.39 -21.36
N PHE A 294 8.91 -5.10 -20.60
CA PHE A 294 8.52 -6.47 -20.88
C PHE A 294 7.79 -6.60 -22.22
N PHE A 295 6.76 -5.80 -22.43
CA PHE A 295 6.03 -5.80 -23.70
C PHE A 295 6.87 -5.28 -24.86
N GLY A 296 7.72 -4.29 -24.62
CA GLY A 296 8.68 -3.79 -25.60
C GLY A 296 9.68 -4.88 -26.05
N ALA A 297 10.17 -5.69 -25.11
CA ALA A 297 11.05 -6.81 -25.42
C ALA A 297 10.33 -7.89 -26.26
N ILE A 298 9.09 -8.23 -25.92
CA ILE A 298 8.27 -9.16 -26.72
C ILE A 298 8.08 -8.64 -28.15
N LEU A 299 7.71 -7.37 -28.29
CA LEU A 299 7.53 -6.74 -29.60
C LEU A 299 8.82 -6.72 -30.43
N ALA A 300 9.96 -6.46 -29.79
CA ALA A 300 11.26 -6.49 -30.44
C ALA A 300 11.63 -7.90 -30.95
N ILE A 301 11.33 -8.95 -30.17
CA ILE A 301 11.55 -10.36 -30.57
C ILE A 301 10.66 -10.70 -31.77
N VAL A 302 9.36 -10.41 -31.68
CA VAL A 302 8.39 -10.66 -32.76
C VAL A 302 8.80 -9.91 -34.04
N GLY A 303 9.15 -8.62 -33.91
CA GLY A 303 9.62 -7.79 -35.02
C GLY A 303 10.88 -8.38 -35.70
N THR A 304 11.82 -8.87 -34.88
CA THR A 304 13.05 -9.51 -35.40
C THR A 304 12.72 -10.79 -36.19
N ILE A 305 11.80 -11.62 -35.69
CA ILE A 305 11.35 -12.85 -36.36
C ILE A 305 10.70 -12.54 -37.71
N ILE A 306 9.79 -11.54 -37.74
CA ILE A 306 9.10 -11.11 -38.95
C ILE A 306 10.11 -10.56 -39.97
N MET A 307 11.04 -9.68 -39.56
CA MET A 307 12.05 -9.13 -40.46
C MET A 307 12.96 -10.23 -41.06
N ASN A 308 13.34 -11.22 -40.26
CA ASN A 308 14.14 -12.32 -40.70
C ASN A 308 13.37 -13.23 -41.67
N ALA A 309 12.08 -13.45 -41.45
CA ALA A 309 11.20 -14.20 -42.37
C ALA A 309 11.06 -13.49 -43.72
N VAL A 310 10.85 -12.17 -43.71
CA VAL A 310 10.74 -11.35 -44.93
C VAL A 310 12.06 -11.31 -45.71
N LYS A 311 13.22 -11.24 -45.01
CA LYS A 311 14.54 -11.29 -45.67
C LYS A 311 14.85 -12.64 -46.33
N LYS A 312 14.31 -13.73 -45.80
CA LYS A 312 14.47 -15.07 -46.42
C LYS A 312 13.52 -15.32 -47.58
N ALA A 313 12.43 -14.57 -47.70
CA ALA A 313 11.46 -14.67 -48.78
C ALA A 313 11.79 -13.80 -50.01
N LYS A 314 12.78 -12.91 -49.89
CA LYS A 314 13.41 -12.17 -51.01
C LYS A 314 14.70 -12.84 -51.41
#